data_ef33e3dc31efb2eb8973d4c2e8fb19f5
#
_entry.id   ef33e3dc31efb2eb8973d4c2e8fb19f5
#
_cell.length_a   1.000
_cell.length_b   1.000
_cell.length_c   1.000
_cell.angle_alpha   90.00
_cell.angle_beta   90.00
_cell.angle_gamma   90.00
#
_symmetry.space_group_name_H-M   'P 1'
#
loop_
_entity.id
_entity.type
_entity.pdbx_description
1 polymer ?
#
loop_
_entity_poly.entity_id
_entity_poly.type
_entity_poly.pdbx_seq_one_letter_code
_entity_poly.pdbx_strand_id
1 'polypeptide(L)'
;MYIGWDIGIKNLAYCNLEVLGSSQEKNGTHITLNGITFNIKDWGVINLVDDLATNKISNGEIILTSRPNINCFAPKITKGTFQKDKNGKEVPCNKKAIYCLSKKYNDEYRGLCEAHYKKLELKNLPEINNKPICYYEELNNTTTNITKKCKMKAQWLFKEHLYIGLCTKHKKKYQLDNKIKETTFLKTGKAKKATHINLTTLGLSLYTKMDNKKELLNVDTVLLENQPVLTNPTMKSVQMLLYSYYILKGIKERQNVSDTKEINEIKCYMASKKNSVIKCLPDNIQLEIENKLQNVKSSYTKNKKASMMITSHLVNENPLWGDFYNTHKKKDDLADALLMTIHYILFKKNGNAINSDNDNDNNSEDNIESDSDDNIDSDVNIENDNLED
;
A
#
# COMPACT_ATOMS: atom_id res chain seq x y z
N MET A 1 25.38 5.16 2.25
CA MET A 1 23.93 4.97 1.93
C MET A 1 23.22 4.37 3.12
N TYR A 2 21.99 4.77 3.39
CA TYR A 2 21.18 4.37 4.54
C TYR A 2 19.81 3.92 4.05
N ILE A 3 19.28 2.84 4.58
CA ILE A 3 17.90 2.46 4.34
C ILE A 3 17.15 2.37 5.67
N GLY A 4 16.00 3.03 5.76
CA GLY A 4 15.09 2.95 6.90
C GLY A 4 13.81 2.23 6.53
N TRP A 5 13.33 1.38 7.43
CA TRP A 5 12.14 0.56 7.27
C TRP A 5 11.14 0.83 8.38
N ASP A 6 9.98 1.33 8.00
CA ASP A 6 8.78 1.32 8.84
C ASP A 6 8.09 -0.04 8.69
N ILE A 7 7.96 -0.77 9.81
CA ILE A 7 7.56 -2.18 9.79
C ILE A 7 6.05 -2.34 9.78
N GLY A 8 5.54 -2.80 8.66
CA GLY A 8 4.13 -3.12 8.48
C GLY A 8 3.92 -4.38 7.63
N ILE A 9 2.82 -5.10 7.84
CA ILE A 9 2.51 -6.32 7.08
C ILE A 9 1.92 -5.96 5.71
N LYS A 10 0.98 -5.01 5.67
CA LYS A 10 0.39 -4.50 4.43
C LYS A 10 1.18 -3.37 3.80
N ASN A 11 1.87 -2.61 4.63
CA ASN A 11 2.59 -1.43 4.22
C ASN A 11 3.97 -1.47 4.87
N LEU A 12 4.84 -2.33 4.38
CA LEU A 12 6.25 -2.33 4.74
C LEU A 12 6.92 -1.20 3.97
N ALA A 13 7.02 -0.01 4.58
CA ALA A 13 7.56 1.17 3.91
C ALA A 13 9.07 1.26 4.10
N TYR A 14 9.76 1.79 3.08
CA TYR A 14 11.19 2.00 3.12
C TYR A 14 11.61 3.30 2.45
N CYS A 15 12.73 3.84 2.88
CA CYS A 15 13.40 4.95 2.24
C CYS A 15 14.92 4.71 2.19
N ASN A 16 15.48 4.69 0.97
CA ASN A 16 16.91 4.56 0.74
C ASN A 16 17.52 5.95 0.48
N LEU A 17 18.40 6.40 1.37
CA LEU A 17 19.03 7.71 1.36
C LEU A 17 20.54 7.62 1.13
N GLU A 18 21.03 8.47 0.26
CA GLU A 18 22.45 8.76 0.10
C GLU A 18 22.78 10.10 0.75
N VAL A 19 23.84 10.14 1.56
CA VAL A 19 24.42 11.39 2.06
C VAL A 19 25.44 11.88 1.05
N LEU A 20 25.24 13.08 0.52
CA LEU A 20 26.12 13.68 -0.47
C LEU A 20 27.25 14.46 0.23
N GLY A 21 28.46 14.37 -0.32
CA GLY A 21 29.59 15.20 0.10
C GLY A 21 29.45 16.66 -0.32
N SER A 22 30.18 17.56 0.33
CA SER A 22 30.15 19.01 0.11
C SER A 22 30.52 19.46 -1.32
N SER A 23 31.11 18.58 -2.11
CA SER A 23 31.60 18.88 -3.49
C SER A 23 30.64 18.44 -4.60
N GLN A 24 29.50 17.81 -4.27
CA GLN A 24 28.53 17.35 -5.28
C GLN A 24 27.53 18.47 -5.60
N GLU A 25 27.26 18.68 -6.88
CA GLU A 25 26.33 19.71 -7.35
C GLU A 25 24.93 19.53 -6.75
N LYS A 26 24.43 20.60 -6.18
CA LYS A 26 23.05 20.69 -5.65
C LYS A 26 22.08 20.95 -6.79
N ASN A 27 21.76 19.93 -7.55
CA ASN A 27 20.64 20.01 -8.49
C ASN A 27 19.34 19.97 -7.67
N GLY A 28 18.44 20.90 -7.74
CA GLY A 28 17.23 21.14 -6.91
C GLY A 28 16.33 19.93 -6.54
N THR A 29 16.88 18.72 -6.60
CA THR A 29 16.23 17.43 -6.28
C THR A 29 16.65 16.88 -4.91
N HIS A 30 17.46 17.62 -4.14
CA HIS A 30 18.04 17.13 -2.89
C HIS A 30 17.41 17.81 -1.66
N ILE A 31 17.33 17.06 -0.56
CA ILE A 31 16.91 17.58 0.74
C ILE A 31 18.16 18.05 1.48
N THR A 32 18.22 19.29 1.93
CA THR A 32 19.34 19.80 2.73
C THR A 32 18.83 20.23 4.11
N LEU A 33 19.38 19.62 5.16
CA LEU A 33 19.07 19.93 6.56
C LEU A 33 20.37 20.04 7.37
N ASN A 34 20.52 21.11 8.16
CA ASN A 34 21.69 21.35 9.01
C ASN A 34 23.03 21.18 8.26
N GLY A 35 23.11 21.61 7.00
CA GLY A 35 24.31 21.50 6.18
C GLY A 35 24.58 20.10 5.60
N ILE A 36 23.74 19.13 5.89
CA ILE A 36 23.82 17.77 5.32
C ILE A 36 22.83 17.67 4.18
N THR A 37 23.31 17.19 3.03
CA THR A 37 22.49 17.00 1.82
C THR A 37 22.19 15.53 1.61
N PHE A 38 20.90 15.22 1.41
CA PHE A 38 20.37 13.87 1.20
C PHE A 38 19.82 13.75 -0.22
N ASN A 39 20.09 12.61 -0.85
CA ASN A 39 19.49 12.19 -2.09
C ASN A 39 18.64 10.94 -1.86
N ILE A 40 17.35 10.99 -2.18
CA ILE A 40 16.47 9.81 -2.13
C ILE A 40 16.76 8.95 -3.37
N LYS A 41 17.29 7.76 -3.15
CA LYS A 41 17.61 6.80 -4.25
C LYS A 41 16.43 5.91 -4.60
N ASP A 42 15.69 5.46 -3.59
CA ASP A 42 14.46 4.67 -3.75
C ASP A 42 13.57 4.87 -2.51
N TRP A 43 12.28 4.93 -2.73
CA TRP A 43 11.29 5.18 -1.68
C TRP A 43 9.98 4.48 -2.05
N GLY A 44 9.45 3.68 -1.16
CA GLY A 44 8.27 2.92 -1.50
C GLY A 44 7.66 2.11 -0.38
N VAL A 45 6.63 1.37 -0.75
CA VAL A 45 5.89 0.47 0.14
C VAL A 45 5.81 -0.92 -0.49
N ILE A 46 6.13 -1.93 0.28
CA ILE A 46 5.99 -3.34 -0.09
C ILE A 46 4.79 -3.90 0.68
N ASN A 47 3.80 -4.42 -0.04
CA ASN A 47 2.68 -5.10 0.58
C ASN A 47 2.93 -6.62 0.61
N LEU A 48 3.12 -7.19 1.80
CA LEU A 48 3.42 -8.61 1.95
C LEU A 48 2.23 -9.53 1.72
N VAL A 49 1.02 -8.97 1.54
CA VAL A 49 -0.22 -9.75 1.44
C VAL A 49 -0.95 -9.60 0.11
N ASP A 50 -0.48 -8.77 -0.81
CA ASP A 50 -1.14 -8.54 -2.11
C ASP A 50 -1.25 -9.83 -2.93
N ASP A 51 -0.17 -10.58 -3.03
CA ASP A 51 -0.14 -11.83 -3.80
C ASP A 51 -0.89 -12.96 -3.08
N LEU A 52 -1.18 -12.78 -1.79
CA LEU A 52 -1.93 -13.74 -0.99
C LEU A 52 -3.45 -13.57 -1.13
N ALA A 53 -3.90 -12.55 -1.84
CA ALA A 53 -5.31 -12.32 -2.16
C ALA A 53 -5.89 -13.41 -3.08
N THR A 54 -5.03 -14.13 -3.77
CA THR A 54 -5.38 -15.29 -4.58
C THR A 54 -4.73 -16.55 -4.00
N ASN A 55 -5.56 -17.50 -3.59
CA ASN A 55 -5.19 -18.88 -3.34
C ASN A 55 -4.69 -19.25 -1.95
N LYS A 56 -5.60 -19.55 -1.04
CA LYS A 56 -5.31 -20.57 -0.04
C LYS A 56 -6.26 -21.74 -0.18
N ILE A 57 -5.64 -22.89 -0.47
CA ILE A 57 -6.26 -24.17 -0.35
C ILE A 57 -6.44 -24.44 1.15
N SER A 58 -7.64 -24.30 1.67
CA SER A 58 -8.06 -24.98 2.87
C SER A 58 -8.98 -26.11 2.42
N ASN A 59 -8.58 -27.34 2.64
CA ASN A 59 -9.33 -28.53 2.23
C ASN A 59 -9.57 -28.66 0.70
N GLY A 60 -8.59 -28.27 -0.14
CA GLY A 60 -8.70 -28.38 -1.59
C GLY A 60 -9.53 -27.28 -2.28
N GLU A 61 -10.10 -26.33 -1.53
CA GLU A 61 -10.87 -25.22 -2.09
C GLU A 61 -10.01 -23.98 -2.32
N ILE A 62 -10.08 -23.40 -3.51
CA ILE A 62 -9.47 -22.11 -3.81
C ILE A 62 -10.40 -21.00 -3.33
N ILE A 63 -9.92 -20.17 -2.40
CA ILE A 63 -10.69 -19.05 -1.85
C ILE A 63 -10.18 -17.74 -2.44
N LEU A 64 -11.05 -17.00 -3.09
CA LEU A 64 -10.77 -15.65 -3.58
C LEU A 64 -11.13 -14.62 -2.50
N THR A 65 -10.14 -13.90 -2.00
CA THR A 65 -10.31 -12.90 -0.94
C THR A 65 -10.53 -11.49 -1.48
N SER A 66 -10.02 -11.19 -2.66
CA SER A 66 -10.24 -9.91 -3.34
C SER A 66 -10.47 -10.12 -4.83
N ARG A 67 -11.10 -9.13 -5.47
CA ARG A 67 -11.29 -9.10 -6.91
C ARG A 67 -10.35 -8.08 -7.53
N PRO A 68 -9.89 -8.31 -8.78
CA PRO A 68 -9.14 -7.31 -9.50
C PRO A 68 -9.94 -6.00 -9.61
N ASN A 69 -9.29 -4.88 -9.35
CA ASN A 69 -9.85 -3.58 -9.71
C ASN A 69 -9.64 -3.38 -11.20
N ILE A 70 -10.70 -3.04 -11.91
CA ILE A 70 -10.62 -2.73 -13.34
C ILE A 70 -11.11 -1.32 -13.62
N ASN A 71 -10.41 -0.64 -14.52
CA ASN A 71 -10.79 0.67 -15.01
C ASN A 71 -11.57 0.55 -16.31
N CYS A 72 -12.28 1.61 -16.67
CA CYS A 72 -12.98 1.70 -17.95
C CYS A 72 -11.96 1.70 -19.09
N PHE A 73 -12.07 0.73 -20.00
CA PHE A 73 -11.16 0.57 -21.13
C PHE A 73 -11.51 1.46 -22.32
N ALA A 74 -12.69 2.04 -22.35
CA ALA A 74 -13.14 2.88 -23.46
C ALA A 74 -12.41 4.24 -23.45
N PRO A 75 -12.28 4.90 -24.62
CA PRO A 75 -11.72 6.24 -24.71
C PRO A 75 -12.56 7.26 -23.92
N LYS A 76 -11.91 8.28 -23.37
CA LYS A 76 -12.57 9.35 -22.61
C LYS A 76 -13.55 10.11 -23.51
N ILE A 77 -14.76 10.38 -23.01
CA ILE A 77 -15.77 11.18 -23.68
C ILE A 77 -15.72 12.61 -23.18
N THR A 78 -15.59 13.58 -24.08
CA THR A 78 -15.69 15.01 -23.78
C THR A 78 -16.69 15.64 -24.76
N LYS A 79 -17.70 16.34 -24.25
CA LYS A 79 -18.77 16.97 -25.07
C LYS A 79 -19.40 16.00 -26.10
N GLY A 80 -19.61 14.73 -25.70
CA GLY A 80 -20.25 13.72 -26.55
C GLY A 80 -19.34 12.99 -27.55
N THR A 81 -18.07 13.41 -27.71
CA THR A 81 -17.10 12.80 -28.63
C THR A 81 -15.95 12.12 -27.89
N PHE A 82 -15.30 11.14 -28.52
CA PHE A 82 -14.11 10.53 -27.97
C PHE A 82 -12.92 11.49 -28.04
N GLN A 83 -12.25 11.68 -26.91
CA GLN A 83 -11.11 12.58 -26.82
C GLN A 83 -9.86 11.92 -27.42
N LYS A 84 -9.14 12.68 -28.26
CA LYS A 84 -7.82 12.31 -28.78
C LYS A 84 -6.75 13.24 -28.21
N ASP A 85 -5.55 12.73 -28.03
CA ASP A 85 -4.38 13.51 -27.65
C ASP A 85 -3.79 14.31 -28.86
N LYS A 86 -2.69 15.02 -28.61
CA LYS A 86 -2.02 15.82 -29.65
C LYS A 86 -1.50 14.99 -30.82
N ASN A 87 -1.34 13.69 -30.64
CA ASN A 87 -0.87 12.74 -31.65
C ASN A 87 -2.01 11.96 -32.31
N GLY A 88 -3.26 12.33 -32.07
CA GLY A 88 -4.44 11.66 -32.62
C GLY A 88 -4.82 10.33 -31.92
N LYS A 89 -4.09 9.93 -30.87
CA LYS A 89 -4.34 8.72 -30.10
C LYS A 89 -5.49 8.95 -29.10
N GLU A 90 -6.34 7.95 -28.96
CA GLU A 90 -7.45 8.00 -28.00
C GLU A 90 -6.96 8.07 -26.54
N VAL A 91 -7.49 9.03 -25.78
CA VAL A 91 -7.18 9.21 -24.37
C VAL A 91 -8.02 8.21 -23.55
N PRO A 92 -7.43 7.36 -22.70
CA PRO A 92 -8.18 6.39 -21.90
C PRO A 92 -9.09 7.08 -20.88
N CYS A 93 -10.25 6.49 -20.60
CA CYS A 93 -11.22 7.02 -19.65
C CYS A 93 -10.71 6.98 -18.20
N ASN A 94 -10.02 5.93 -17.82
CA ASN A 94 -9.45 5.67 -16.48
C ASN A 94 -10.44 5.75 -15.29
N LYS A 95 -11.76 5.93 -15.52
CA LYS A 95 -12.75 5.84 -14.45
C LYS A 95 -12.90 4.39 -14.00
N LYS A 96 -13.21 4.19 -12.72
CA LYS A 96 -13.53 2.85 -12.19
C LYS A 96 -14.65 2.23 -13.01
N ALA A 97 -14.48 0.98 -13.44
CA ALA A 97 -15.50 0.26 -14.16
C ALA A 97 -16.62 -0.19 -13.22
N ILE A 98 -17.86 -0.08 -13.69
CA ILE A 98 -19.08 -0.56 -13.00
C ILE A 98 -19.60 -1.85 -13.63
N TYR A 99 -19.41 -1.99 -14.93
CA TYR A 99 -19.81 -3.15 -15.71
C TYR A 99 -18.57 -3.89 -16.20
N CYS A 100 -18.62 -5.23 -16.22
CA CYS A 100 -17.51 -6.06 -16.67
C CYS A 100 -17.88 -6.80 -17.95
N LEU A 101 -16.99 -6.82 -18.93
CA LEU A 101 -17.15 -7.66 -20.11
C LEU A 101 -17.05 -9.14 -19.72
N SER A 102 -17.84 -9.99 -20.34
CA SER A 102 -17.95 -11.41 -20.01
C SER A 102 -16.71 -12.24 -20.37
N LYS A 103 -15.84 -11.72 -21.24
CA LYS A 103 -14.60 -12.38 -21.66
C LYS A 103 -13.39 -11.57 -21.26
N LYS A 104 -12.32 -12.26 -20.84
CA LYS A 104 -10.98 -11.68 -20.73
C LYS A 104 -10.44 -11.35 -22.11
N TYR A 105 -9.67 -10.28 -22.20
CA TYR A 105 -8.91 -9.92 -23.39
C TYR A 105 -7.43 -9.86 -23.01
N ASN A 106 -6.59 -10.66 -23.64
CA ASN A 106 -5.18 -10.84 -23.26
C ASN A 106 -5.02 -11.15 -21.75
N ASP A 107 -5.79 -12.08 -21.21
CA ASP A 107 -5.85 -12.46 -19.79
C ASP A 107 -6.27 -11.36 -18.81
N GLU A 108 -6.64 -10.16 -19.29
CA GLU A 108 -7.11 -9.07 -18.47
C GLU A 108 -8.65 -8.94 -18.49
N TYR A 109 -9.21 -8.60 -17.34
CA TYR A 109 -10.62 -8.21 -17.26
C TYR A 109 -10.78 -6.79 -17.78
N ARG A 110 -11.74 -6.60 -18.69
CA ARG A 110 -12.11 -5.27 -19.20
C ARG A 110 -13.48 -4.87 -18.69
N GLY A 111 -13.61 -3.59 -18.37
CA GLY A 111 -14.87 -3.06 -17.86
C GLY A 111 -15.22 -1.70 -18.43
N LEU A 112 -16.46 -1.28 -18.16
CA LEU A 112 -17.01 0.00 -18.57
C LEU A 112 -17.50 0.78 -17.36
N CYS A 113 -17.30 2.08 -17.35
CA CYS A 113 -18.00 2.98 -16.44
C CYS A 113 -19.45 3.19 -16.95
N GLU A 114 -20.32 3.70 -16.10
CA GLU A 114 -21.74 3.89 -16.42
C GLU A 114 -21.98 4.71 -17.69
N ALA A 115 -21.23 5.81 -17.87
CA ALA A 115 -21.37 6.68 -19.04
C ALA A 115 -21.04 5.95 -20.35
N HIS A 116 -20.00 5.11 -20.35
CA HIS A 116 -19.64 4.32 -21.54
C HIS A 116 -20.57 3.14 -21.77
N TYR A 117 -21.06 2.51 -20.70
CA TYR A 117 -22.07 1.46 -20.82
C TYR A 117 -23.34 1.96 -21.51
N LYS A 118 -23.86 3.13 -21.08
CA LYS A 118 -25.03 3.76 -21.70
C LYS A 118 -24.78 4.18 -23.16
N LYS A 119 -23.60 4.76 -23.43
CA LYS A 119 -23.27 5.25 -24.80
C LYS A 119 -23.05 4.13 -25.80
N LEU A 120 -22.47 3.00 -25.38
CA LEU A 120 -22.20 1.87 -26.27
C LEU A 120 -23.40 0.95 -26.44
N GLU A 121 -24.55 1.29 -25.83
CA GLU A 121 -25.83 0.54 -25.91
C GLU A 121 -25.69 -0.97 -25.66
N LEU A 122 -24.68 -1.36 -24.90
CA LEU A 122 -24.42 -2.76 -24.55
C LEU A 122 -25.46 -3.23 -23.54
N LYS A 123 -26.21 -4.27 -23.91
CA LYS A 123 -27.22 -4.86 -23.02
C LYS A 123 -26.63 -6.03 -22.22
N ASN A 124 -27.13 -6.20 -20.99
CA ASN A 124 -26.89 -7.39 -20.15
C ASN A 124 -25.44 -7.64 -19.72
N LEU A 125 -24.60 -6.60 -19.56
CA LEU A 125 -23.31 -6.78 -18.91
C LEU A 125 -23.49 -6.95 -17.38
N PRO A 126 -22.76 -7.88 -16.76
CA PRO A 126 -22.79 -8.03 -15.31
C PRO A 126 -22.23 -6.80 -14.62
N GLU A 127 -22.95 -6.31 -13.63
CA GLU A 127 -22.54 -5.20 -12.80
C GLU A 127 -21.43 -5.64 -11.83
N ILE A 128 -20.37 -4.83 -11.72
CA ILE A 128 -19.30 -5.03 -10.76
C ILE A 128 -19.79 -4.52 -9.41
N ASN A 129 -20.37 -5.40 -8.61
CA ASN A 129 -20.82 -5.06 -7.28
C ASN A 129 -19.80 -5.55 -6.23
N ASN A 130 -19.51 -4.75 -5.20
CA ASN A 130 -18.71 -5.17 -4.06
C ASN A 130 -19.35 -6.33 -3.28
N LYS A 131 -20.66 -6.53 -3.43
CA LYS A 131 -21.43 -7.65 -2.89
C LYS A 131 -22.09 -8.41 -4.03
N PRO A 132 -21.39 -9.35 -4.68
CA PRO A 132 -21.94 -10.05 -5.84
C PRO A 132 -23.24 -10.76 -5.50
N ILE A 133 -24.24 -10.56 -6.33
CA ILE A 133 -25.50 -11.26 -6.25
C ILE A 133 -25.41 -12.51 -7.11
N CYS A 134 -26.14 -13.55 -6.75
CA CYS A 134 -26.21 -14.79 -7.50
C CYS A 134 -26.79 -14.54 -8.91
N TYR A 135 -26.04 -14.93 -9.92
CA TYR A 135 -26.40 -14.76 -11.33
C TYR A 135 -27.56 -15.66 -11.79
N TYR A 136 -27.89 -16.70 -11.01
CA TYR A 136 -28.84 -17.72 -11.41
C TYR A 136 -30.27 -17.17 -11.52
N GLU A 137 -30.93 -17.45 -12.64
CA GLU A 137 -32.33 -17.16 -12.88
C GLU A 137 -33.15 -18.47 -12.86
N GLU A 138 -34.19 -18.55 -12.07
CA GLU A 138 -35.14 -19.68 -12.06
C GLU A 138 -36.36 -19.33 -12.92
N LEU A 139 -36.76 -20.23 -13.80
CA LEU A 139 -38.06 -20.16 -14.48
C LEU A 139 -39.16 -20.35 -13.44
N ASN A 140 -40.00 -19.35 -13.24
CA ASN A 140 -41.06 -19.37 -12.23
C ASN A 140 -42.23 -20.26 -12.60
N ASN A 141 -42.55 -20.37 -13.90
CA ASN A 141 -43.61 -21.22 -14.43
C ASN A 141 -43.35 -21.53 -15.91
N THR A 142 -43.65 -22.74 -16.33
CA THR A 142 -43.49 -23.22 -17.69
C THR A 142 -44.46 -22.52 -18.70
N THR A 143 -45.47 -21.85 -18.18
CA THR A 143 -46.52 -21.17 -19.01
C THR A 143 -46.24 -19.69 -19.30
N THR A 144 -45.45 -18.99 -18.49
CA THR A 144 -45.32 -17.53 -18.62
C THR A 144 -43.91 -17.04 -18.97
N ASN A 145 -42.91 -17.90 -19.13
CA ASN A 145 -41.50 -17.54 -19.37
C ASN A 145 -40.93 -16.45 -18.44
N ILE A 146 -41.54 -16.26 -17.28
CA ILE A 146 -41.05 -15.27 -16.30
C ILE A 146 -39.92 -15.87 -15.52
N THR A 147 -38.70 -15.29 -15.66
CA THR A 147 -37.54 -15.66 -14.88
C THR A 147 -37.46 -14.85 -13.59
N LYS A 148 -37.15 -15.51 -12.47
CA LYS A 148 -36.89 -14.86 -11.18
C LYS A 148 -35.41 -14.88 -10.89
N LYS A 149 -34.83 -13.68 -10.79
CA LYS A 149 -33.42 -13.53 -10.39
C LYS A 149 -33.22 -13.87 -8.91
N CYS A 150 -32.19 -14.66 -8.64
CA CYS A 150 -31.78 -14.92 -7.27
C CYS A 150 -31.18 -13.67 -6.61
N LYS A 151 -31.73 -13.26 -5.46
CA LYS A 151 -31.25 -12.09 -4.70
C LYS A 151 -30.18 -12.44 -3.65
N MET A 152 -29.81 -13.70 -3.52
CA MET A 152 -28.83 -14.17 -2.54
C MET A 152 -27.44 -13.71 -2.92
N LYS A 153 -26.63 -13.39 -1.90
CA LYS A 153 -25.20 -13.08 -2.08
C LYS A 153 -24.47 -14.25 -2.74
N ALA A 154 -23.70 -13.98 -3.78
CA ALA A 154 -22.84 -15.00 -4.39
C ALA A 154 -21.68 -15.32 -3.45
N GLN A 155 -21.48 -16.62 -3.19
CA GLN A 155 -20.40 -17.16 -2.38
C GLN A 155 -19.34 -17.89 -3.22
N TRP A 156 -19.69 -18.18 -4.47
CA TRP A 156 -18.87 -18.88 -5.44
C TRP A 156 -18.79 -18.08 -6.72
N LEU A 157 -17.58 -17.86 -7.24
CA LEU A 157 -17.33 -17.11 -8.47
C LEU A 157 -16.80 -18.06 -9.53
N PHE A 158 -17.13 -17.79 -10.79
CA PHE A 158 -16.53 -18.52 -11.90
C PHE A 158 -15.05 -18.15 -12.02
N LYS A 159 -14.17 -19.16 -12.11
CA LYS A 159 -12.74 -18.96 -12.23
C LYS A 159 -12.36 -18.11 -13.45
N GLU A 160 -13.08 -18.31 -14.55
CA GLU A 160 -12.87 -17.57 -15.79
C GLU A 160 -13.50 -16.17 -15.78
N HIS A 161 -14.46 -15.93 -14.86
CA HIS A 161 -15.15 -14.67 -14.75
C HIS A 161 -15.47 -14.29 -13.30
N LEU A 162 -14.54 -13.61 -12.65
CA LEU A 162 -14.60 -13.30 -11.21
C LEU A 162 -15.72 -12.34 -10.78
N TYR A 163 -16.50 -11.81 -11.72
CA TYR A 163 -17.62 -10.90 -11.44
C TYR A 163 -18.98 -11.59 -11.55
N ILE A 164 -19.02 -12.81 -12.07
CA ILE A 164 -20.21 -13.65 -12.13
C ILE A 164 -20.11 -14.72 -11.05
N GLY A 165 -21.15 -14.87 -10.26
CA GLY A 165 -21.11 -15.80 -9.16
C GLY A 165 -22.45 -16.44 -8.85
N LEU A 166 -22.40 -17.48 -8.01
CA LEU A 166 -23.54 -18.26 -7.57
C LEU A 166 -23.61 -18.32 -6.05
N CYS A 167 -24.81 -18.36 -5.47
CA CYS A 167 -24.99 -18.77 -4.09
C CYS A 167 -24.76 -20.29 -3.95
N THR A 168 -24.58 -20.79 -2.75
CA THR A 168 -24.29 -22.21 -2.51
C THR A 168 -25.35 -23.14 -3.09
N LYS A 169 -26.65 -22.79 -2.95
CA LYS A 169 -27.77 -23.56 -3.52
C LYS A 169 -27.66 -23.66 -5.04
N HIS A 170 -27.47 -22.52 -5.70
CA HIS A 170 -27.47 -22.48 -7.16
C HIS A 170 -26.13 -22.96 -7.76
N LYS A 171 -25.02 -22.91 -7.03
CA LYS A 171 -23.79 -23.59 -7.46
C LYS A 171 -24.02 -25.09 -7.66
N LYS A 172 -24.61 -25.76 -6.65
CA LYS A 172 -24.90 -27.21 -6.74
C LYS A 172 -25.82 -27.52 -7.92
N LYS A 173 -26.90 -26.73 -8.08
CA LYS A 173 -27.84 -26.91 -9.20
C LYS A 173 -27.15 -26.68 -10.54
N TYR A 174 -26.42 -25.60 -10.69
CA TYR A 174 -25.69 -25.25 -11.91
C TYR A 174 -24.64 -26.31 -12.29
N GLN A 175 -23.95 -26.90 -11.30
CA GLN A 175 -22.99 -27.96 -11.51
C GLN A 175 -23.67 -29.25 -12.06
N LEU A 176 -24.83 -29.61 -11.49
CA LEU A 176 -25.62 -30.77 -11.95
C LEU A 176 -26.15 -30.57 -13.36
N ASP A 177 -26.79 -29.41 -13.60
CA ASP A 177 -27.44 -29.11 -14.87
C ASP A 177 -26.43 -29.01 -16.04
N ASN A 178 -25.22 -28.54 -15.78
CA ASN A 178 -24.21 -28.26 -16.81
C ASN A 178 -23.00 -29.24 -16.75
N LYS A 179 -23.02 -30.28 -15.88
CA LYS A 179 -21.93 -31.24 -15.70
C LYS A 179 -20.55 -30.60 -15.49
N ILE A 180 -20.50 -29.42 -14.80
CA ILE A 180 -19.29 -28.63 -14.60
C ILE A 180 -18.48 -29.14 -13.43
N LYS A 181 -17.15 -29.21 -13.60
CA LYS A 181 -16.22 -29.63 -12.55
C LYS A 181 -16.20 -28.63 -11.38
N GLU A 182 -16.03 -29.14 -10.16
CA GLU A 182 -15.89 -28.35 -8.91
C GLU A 182 -14.79 -27.28 -9.03
N THR A 183 -13.68 -27.62 -9.69
CA THR A 183 -12.52 -26.75 -9.90
C THR A 183 -12.78 -25.47 -10.71
N THR A 184 -13.97 -25.37 -11.35
CA THR A 184 -14.39 -24.20 -12.13
C THR A 184 -14.77 -23.00 -11.25
N PHE A 185 -15.00 -23.24 -9.96
CA PHE A 185 -15.47 -22.20 -9.03
C PHE A 185 -14.41 -21.85 -8.00
N LEU A 186 -14.40 -20.57 -7.64
CA LEU A 186 -13.63 -20.01 -6.54
C LEU A 186 -14.60 -19.58 -5.44
N LYS A 187 -14.34 -19.99 -4.22
CA LYS A 187 -15.12 -19.55 -3.05
C LYS A 187 -14.73 -18.11 -2.67
N THR A 188 -15.72 -17.24 -2.45
CA THR A 188 -15.44 -15.92 -1.90
C THR A 188 -15.24 -16.05 -0.39
N GLY A 189 -14.16 -15.51 0.12
CA GLY A 189 -13.87 -15.43 1.54
C GLY A 189 -13.76 -13.97 2.02
N LYS A 190 -13.80 -13.76 3.32
CA LYS A 190 -13.31 -12.51 3.90
C LYS A 190 -11.78 -12.53 3.79
N ALA A 191 -11.18 -11.41 3.39
CA ALA A 191 -9.74 -11.25 3.52
C ALA A 191 -9.36 -11.50 4.99
N LYS A 192 -8.39 -12.39 5.23
CA LYS A 192 -7.88 -12.56 6.59
C LYS A 192 -7.25 -11.25 7.04
N LYS A 193 -7.46 -10.88 8.30
CA LYS A 193 -6.67 -9.79 8.90
C LYS A 193 -5.19 -10.11 8.68
N ALA A 194 -4.38 -9.12 8.38
CA ALA A 194 -2.95 -9.31 8.10
C ALA A 194 -2.24 -10.06 9.25
N THR A 195 -2.67 -9.79 10.49
CA THR A 195 -2.17 -10.45 11.71
C THR A 195 -2.51 -11.94 11.81
N HIS A 196 -3.46 -12.45 11.03
CA HIS A 196 -3.86 -13.87 11.03
C HIS A 196 -3.23 -14.67 9.87
N ILE A 197 -2.30 -14.07 9.14
CA ILE A 197 -1.56 -14.75 8.09
C ILE A 197 -0.41 -15.52 8.72
N ASN A 198 -0.24 -16.76 8.28
CA ASN A 198 0.85 -17.61 8.77
C ASN A 198 2.21 -16.96 8.51
N LEU A 199 3.09 -16.99 9.52
CA LEU A 199 4.41 -16.37 9.47
C LEU A 199 5.28 -16.91 8.31
N THR A 200 5.21 -18.23 8.04
CA THR A 200 5.91 -18.82 6.88
C THR A 200 5.46 -18.17 5.57
N THR A 201 4.16 -17.94 5.43
CA THR A 201 3.61 -17.28 4.23
C THR A 201 4.08 -15.84 4.10
N LEU A 202 4.12 -15.08 5.22
CA LEU A 202 4.65 -13.72 5.25
C LEU A 202 6.14 -13.69 4.94
N GLY A 203 6.92 -14.63 5.50
CA GLY A 203 8.35 -14.75 5.25
C GLY A 203 8.68 -15.07 3.80
N LEU A 204 7.96 -16.02 3.18
CA LEU A 204 8.13 -16.33 1.76
C LEU A 204 7.77 -15.13 0.87
N SER A 205 6.69 -14.43 1.18
CA SER A 205 6.31 -13.21 0.44
C SER A 205 7.37 -12.12 0.59
N LEU A 206 7.86 -11.88 1.82
CA LEU A 206 8.91 -10.93 2.09
C LEU A 206 10.18 -11.23 1.27
N TYR A 207 10.68 -12.45 1.36
CA TYR A 207 11.93 -12.85 0.68
C TYR A 207 11.78 -12.76 -0.84
N THR A 208 10.66 -13.25 -1.40
CA THR A 208 10.39 -13.11 -2.85
C THR A 208 10.39 -11.65 -3.30
N LYS A 209 9.74 -10.77 -2.54
CA LYS A 209 9.66 -9.34 -2.89
C LYS A 209 11.00 -8.63 -2.72
N MET A 210 11.78 -8.99 -1.72
CA MET A 210 13.13 -8.48 -1.51
C MET A 210 14.11 -8.99 -2.57
N ASP A 211 14.01 -10.26 -3.01
CA ASP A 211 14.84 -10.81 -4.09
C ASP A 211 14.58 -10.10 -5.43
N ASN A 212 13.38 -9.54 -5.63
CA ASN A 212 13.06 -8.71 -6.79
C ASN A 212 13.54 -7.25 -6.68
N LYS A 213 14.07 -6.84 -5.52
CA LYS A 213 14.57 -5.49 -5.23
C LYS A 213 15.99 -5.54 -4.65
N LYS A 214 16.89 -6.24 -5.35
CA LYS A 214 18.28 -6.44 -4.90
C LYS A 214 19.06 -5.14 -4.70
N GLU A 215 18.64 -4.06 -5.34
CA GLU A 215 19.19 -2.71 -5.17
C GLU A 215 19.06 -2.22 -3.72
N LEU A 216 18.08 -2.68 -2.95
CA LEU A 216 17.91 -2.34 -1.54
C LEU A 216 18.97 -2.95 -0.61
N LEU A 217 19.78 -3.88 -1.13
CA LEU A 217 20.93 -4.43 -0.42
C LEU A 217 22.21 -3.59 -0.59
N ASN A 218 22.23 -2.59 -1.49
CA ASN A 218 23.41 -1.76 -1.76
C ASN A 218 23.47 -0.55 -0.80
N VAL A 219 23.53 -0.83 0.48
CA VAL A 219 23.51 0.18 1.55
C VAL A 219 24.58 -0.11 2.60
N ASP A 220 25.05 0.90 3.32
CA ASP A 220 26.03 0.76 4.40
C ASP A 220 25.33 0.46 5.73
N THR A 221 24.16 1.04 5.95
CA THR A 221 23.43 0.94 7.22
C THR A 221 21.96 0.65 6.96
N VAL A 222 21.44 -0.33 7.67
CA VAL A 222 20.01 -0.71 7.65
C VAL A 222 19.39 -0.35 9.00
N LEU A 223 18.32 0.42 8.96
CA LEU A 223 17.54 0.81 10.13
C LEU A 223 16.17 0.15 10.05
N LEU A 224 15.83 -0.66 11.03
CA LEU A 224 14.53 -1.30 11.15
C LEU A 224 13.79 -0.66 12.33
N GLU A 225 12.59 -0.16 12.11
CA GLU A 225 11.77 0.33 13.21
C GLU A 225 11.62 -0.76 14.29
N ASN A 226 11.92 -0.41 15.54
CA ASN A 226 11.83 -1.37 16.63
C ASN A 226 10.38 -1.59 17.04
N GLN A 227 9.86 -2.79 16.78
CA GLN A 227 8.48 -3.16 17.08
C GLN A 227 8.38 -3.71 18.51
N PRO A 228 7.34 -3.32 19.28
CA PRO A 228 7.10 -3.86 20.61
C PRO A 228 6.71 -5.34 20.52
N VAL A 229 7.27 -6.15 21.42
CA VAL A 229 7.08 -7.61 21.42
C VAL A 229 5.66 -8.00 21.82
N LEU A 230 5.13 -7.35 22.86
CA LEU A 230 3.85 -7.74 23.46
C LEU A 230 2.63 -7.23 22.68
N THR A 231 2.73 -6.02 22.13
CA THR A 231 1.59 -5.38 21.47
C THR A 231 1.29 -5.97 20.09
N ASN A 232 2.34 -6.28 19.30
CA ASN A 232 2.16 -6.84 17.97
C ASN A 232 3.25 -7.87 17.62
N PRO A 233 3.14 -9.11 18.13
CA PRO A 233 4.16 -10.13 17.92
C PRO A 233 4.36 -10.51 16.45
N THR A 234 3.33 -10.42 15.61
CA THR A 234 3.44 -10.69 14.17
C THR A 234 4.32 -9.65 13.48
N MET A 235 4.16 -8.36 13.80
CA MET A 235 5.03 -7.31 13.24
C MET A 235 6.46 -7.45 13.73
N LYS A 236 6.67 -7.81 15.02
CA LYS A 236 8.00 -8.13 15.54
C LYS A 236 8.65 -9.30 14.78
N SER A 237 7.86 -10.33 14.46
CA SER A 237 8.36 -11.46 13.67
C SER A 237 8.73 -11.04 12.23
N VAL A 238 7.95 -10.17 11.59
CA VAL A 238 8.28 -9.61 10.26
C VAL A 238 9.55 -8.78 10.32
N GLN A 239 9.72 -7.96 11.37
CA GLN A 239 10.95 -7.22 11.61
C GLN A 239 12.17 -8.16 11.68
N MET A 240 12.06 -9.27 12.42
CA MET A 240 13.16 -10.23 12.56
C MET A 240 13.43 -11.04 11.29
N LEU A 241 12.40 -11.33 10.48
CA LEU A 241 12.56 -11.92 9.15
C LEU A 241 13.33 -10.98 8.21
N LEU A 242 12.99 -9.70 8.21
CA LEU A 242 13.70 -8.70 7.42
C LEU A 242 15.15 -8.50 7.91
N TYR A 243 15.37 -8.48 9.22
CA TYR A 243 16.70 -8.45 9.83
C TYR A 243 17.53 -9.65 9.36
N SER A 244 16.98 -10.86 9.43
CA SER A 244 17.65 -12.10 9.01
C SER A 244 17.92 -12.11 7.49
N TYR A 245 17.04 -11.55 6.68
CA TYR A 245 17.27 -11.41 5.25
C TYR A 245 18.50 -10.55 4.95
N TYR A 246 18.66 -9.41 5.63
CA TYR A 246 19.83 -8.56 5.47
C TYR A 246 21.13 -9.22 5.94
N ILE A 247 21.10 -10.01 7.04
CA ILE A 247 22.27 -10.81 7.46
C ILE A 247 22.64 -11.80 6.36
N LEU A 248 21.65 -12.58 5.89
CA LEU A 248 21.91 -13.66 4.95
C LEU A 248 22.34 -13.13 3.58
N LYS A 249 21.51 -12.28 2.98
CA LYS A 249 21.67 -11.79 1.60
C LYS A 249 22.60 -10.57 1.49
N GLY A 250 22.57 -9.70 2.49
CA GLY A 250 23.33 -8.46 2.49
C GLY A 250 24.76 -8.59 3.02
N ILE A 251 24.97 -9.46 4.01
CA ILE A 251 26.28 -9.66 4.62
C ILE A 251 26.88 -10.99 4.16
N LYS A 252 26.30 -12.12 4.59
CA LYS A 252 26.91 -13.44 4.41
C LYS A 252 27.15 -13.84 2.95
N GLU A 253 26.16 -13.66 2.08
CA GLU A 253 26.29 -14.04 0.66
C GLU A 253 27.19 -13.07 -0.14
N ARG A 254 27.50 -11.89 0.42
CA ARG A 254 28.33 -10.87 -0.24
C ARG A 254 29.78 -10.82 0.21
N GLN A 255 30.14 -11.49 1.30
CA GLN A 255 31.50 -11.49 1.87
C GLN A 255 32.61 -11.90 0.90
N ASN A 256 32.28 -12.57 -0.20
CA ASN A 256 33.28 -13.08 -1.16
C ASN A 256 33.03 -12.59 -2.61
N VAL A 257 32.20 -11.57 -2.78
CA VAL A 257 31.87 -11.03 -4.12
C VAL A 257 32.56 -9.68 -4.27
N SER A 258 33.64 -9.63 -5.08
CA SER A 258 34.25 -8.37 -5.47
C SER A 258 33.21 -7.47 -6.15
N ASP A 259 33.22 -6.17 -5.82
CA ASP A 259 32.29 -5.14 -6.33
C ASP A 259 30.91 -5.02 -5.65
N THR A 260 30.64 -5.74 -4.57
CA THR A 260 29.42 -5.51 -3.77
C THR A 260 29.70 -4.67 -2.54
N LYS A 261 28.84 -3.69 -2.28
CA LYS A 261 28.90 -2.88 -1.07
C LYS A 261 28.50 -3.74 0.12
N GLU A 262 29.37 -3.82 1.14
CA GLU A 262 29.03 -4.51 2.37
C GLU A 262 28.14 -3.67 3.27
N ILE A 263 27.20 -4.32 3.94
CA ILE A 263 26.40 -3.70 5.00
C ILE A 263 27.20 -3.71 6.29
N ASN A 264 27.53 -2.50 6.76
CA ASN A 264 28.34 -2.33 7.97
C ASN A 264 27.52 -2.46 9.26
N GLU A 265 26.24 -2.07 9.20
CA GLU A 265 25.38 -2.03 10.39
C GLU A 265 23.94 -2.37 10.04
N ILE A 266 23.31 -3.24 10.85
CA ILE A 266 21.87 -3.48 10.86
C ILE A 266 21.36 -3.17 12.27
N LYS A 267 20.46 -2.21 12.42
CA LYS A 267 20.03 -1.68 13.71
C LYS A 267 18.52 -1.66 13.85
N CYS A 268 18.01 -2.18 14.96
CA CYS A 268 16.64 -1.90 15.38
C CYS A 268 16.60 -0.52 16.03
N TYR A 269 15.85 0.41 15.44
CA TYR A 269 15.87 1.81 15.82
C TYR A 269 14.52 2.29 16.36
N MET A 270 14.54 2.99 17.48
CA MET A 270 13.32 3.57 18.05
C MET A 270 12.95 4.84 17.29
N ALA A 271 11.83 4.77 16.57
CA ALA A 271 11.35 5.88 15.75
C ALA A 271 10.53 6.95 16.53
N SER A 272 10.42 6.84 17.84
CA SER A 272 9.60 7.74 18.68
C SER A 272 9.99 9.23 18.54
N LYS A 273 11.29 9.50 18.33
CA LYS A 273 11.82 10.87 18.19
C LYS A 273 11.93 11.36 16.74
N LYS A 274 11.45 10.61 15.73
CA LYS A 274 11.60 10.96 14.31
C LYS A 274 11.06 12.36 13.95
N ASN A 275 9.98 12.79 14.60
CA ASN A 275 9.41 14.12 14.39
C ASN A 275 10.30 15.27 14.89
N SER A 276 11.36 15.02 15.66
CA SER A 276 12.31 16.05 16.05
C SER A 276 13.11 16.62 14.87
N VAL A 277 13.04 16.00 13.70
CA VAL A 277 13.52 16.55 12.42
C VAL A 277 12.89 17.94 12.13
N ILE A 278 11.71 18.24 12.67
CA ILE A 278 11.08 19.57 12.58
C ILE A 278 12.03 20.66 13.05
N LYS A 279 12.85 20.41 14.07
CA LYS A 279 13.83 21.39 14.62
C LYS A 279 14.92 21.80 13.61
N CYS A 280 15.04 21.07 12.51
CA CYS A 280 15.97 21.38 11.43
C CYS A 280 15.33 22.16 10.28
N LEU A 281 14.03 22.42 10.35
CA LEU A 281 13.30 23.25 9.38
C LEU A 281 13.40 24.73 9.75
N PRO A 282 13.17 25.64 8.79
CA PRO A 282 13.05 27.08 9.08
C PRO A 282 11.95 27.39 10.10
N ASP A 283 12.17 28.39 10.98
CA ASP A 283 11.27 28.72 12.09
C ASP A 283 9.82 29.00 11.64
N ASN A 284 9.65 29.66 10.49
CA ASN A 284 8.34 29.92 9.93
C ASN A 284 7.57 28.64 9.58
N ILE A 285 8.28 27.59 9.11
CA ILE A 285 7.68 26.30 8.78
C ILE A 285 7.36 25.52 10.05
N GLN A 286 8.25 25.56 11.05
CA GLN A 286 7.98 24.96 12.35
C GLN A 286 6.69 25.53 12.95
N LEU A 287 6.57 26.86 12.99
CA LEU A 287 5.39 27.56 13.51
C LEU A 287 4.11 27.23 12.73
N GLU A 288 4.20 27.15 11.40
CA GLU A 288 3.06 26.76 10.56
C GLU A 288 2.56 25.36 10.91
N ILE A 289 3.47 24.39 11.05
CA ILE A 289 3.14 23.00 11.41
C ILE A 289 2.52 22.95 12.80
N GLU A 290 3.11 23.63 13.78
CA GLU A 290 2.61 23.70 15.16
C GLU A 290 1.18 24.27 15.22
N ASN A 291 0.92 25.37 14.52
CA ASN A 291 -0.39 26.01 14.46
C ASN A 291 -1.46 25.07 13.87
N LYS A 292 -1.13 24.36 12.79
CA LYS A 292 -2.05 23.37 12.18
C LYS A 292 -2.33 22.16 13.09
N LEU A 293 -1.44 21.89 14.05
CA LEU A 293 -1.57 20.77 14.99
C LEU A 293 -2.20 21.14 16.33
N GLN A 294 -2.42 22.42 16.63
CA GLN A 294 -2.96 22.89 17.93
C GLN A 294 -4.31 22.25 18.26
N ASN A 295 -5.19 22.11 17.27
CA ASN A 295 -6.56 21.59 17.47
C ASN A 295 -6.66 20.07 17.41
N VAL A 296 -5.55 19.34 17.24
CA VAL A 296 -5.54 17.87 17.15
C VAL A 296 -5.48 17.27 18.56
N LYS A 297 -6.57 16.70 19.02
CA LYS A 297 -6.71 16.19 20.40
C LYS A 297 -5.88 14.93 20.67
N SER A 298 -5.84 13.98 19.73
CA SER A 298 -5.12 12.70 19.89
C SER A 298 -3.62 12.88 19.62
N SER A 299 -2.78 12.50 20.57
CA SER A 299 -1.31 12.51 20.43
C SER A 299 -0.86 11.67 19.24
N TYR A 300 -1.44 10.50 19.05
CA TYR A 300 -1.17 9.63 17.91
C TYR A 300 -1.48 10.31 16.58
N THR A 301 -2.68 10.88 16.43
CA THR A 301 -3.09 11.60 15.22
C THR A 301 -2.21 12.84 14.99
N LYS A 302 -1.84 13.55 16.07
CA LYS A 302 -0.93 14.70 16.03
C LYS A 302 0.43 14.29 15.46
N ASN A 303 1.01 13.21 15.97
CA ASN A 303 2.31 12.70 15.51
C ASN A 303 2.27 12.28 14.03
N LYS A 304 1.23 11.56 13.61
CA LYS A 304 1.05 11.18 12.19
C LYS A 304 0.93 12.40 11.27
N LYS A 305 0.10 13.38 11.64
CA LYS A 305 -0.03 14.61 10.86
C LYS A 305 1.29 15.39 10.80
N ALA A 306 2.01 15.47 11.92
CA ALA A 306 3.32 16.10 11.96
C ALA A 306 4.30 15.43 10.99
N SER A 307 4.45 14.11 11.06
CA SER A 307 5.32 13.36 10.13
C SER A 307 4.98 13.66 8.67
N MET A 308 3.69 13.63 8.32
CA MET A 308 3.25 13.90 6.94
C MET A 308 3.54 15.34 6.49
N MET A 309 3.35 16.34 7.37
CA MET A 309 3.60 17.76 7.04
C MET A 309 5.09 18.06 6.89
N ILE A 310 5.91 17.54 7.81
CA ILE A 310 7.38 17.64 7.73
C ILE A 310 7.85 17.04 6.41
N THR A 311 7.43 15.82 6.11
CA THR A 311 7.81 15.11 4.88
C THR A 311 7.35 15.85 3.64
N SER A 312 6.11 16.32 3.61
CA SER A 312 5.60 17.11 2.47
C SER A 312 6.47 18.33 2.20
N HIS A 313 6.88 19.04 3.26
CA HIS A 313 7.77 20.19 3.12
C HIS A 313 9.15 19.79 2.57
N LEU A 314 9.74 18.71 3.08
CA LEU A 314 11.06 18.23 2.67
C LEU A 314 11.14 17.82 1.19
N VAL A 315 10.06 17.26 0.65
CA VAL A 315 10.05 16.73 -0.73
C VAL A 315 9.34 17.63 -1.73
N ASN A 316 8.72 18.74 -1.29
CA ASN A 316 7.88 19.56 -2.15
C ASN A 316 8.65 20.18 -3.33
N GLU A 317 9.91 20.52 -3.14
CA GLU A 317 10.77 21.08 -4.19
C GLU A 317 11.35 20.02 -5.13
N ASN A 318 11.19 18.75 -4.78
CA ASN A 318 11.65 17.64 -5.61
C ASN A 318 10.50 17.15 -6.50
N PRO A 319 10.52 17.40 -7.82
CA PRO A 319 9.38 17.09 -8.68
C PRO A 319 9.08 15.59 -8.74
N LEU A 320 10.08 14.71 -8.65
CA LEU A 320 9.89 13.27 -8.67
C LEU A 320 9.27 12.76 -7.36
N TRP A 321 9.90 13.08 -6.23
CA TRP A 321 9.49 12.53 -4.95
C TRP A 321 8.31 13.29 -4.34
N GLY A 322 8.14 14.56 -4.65
CA GLY A 322 6.97 15.35 -4.28
C GLY A 322 5.70 14.79 -4.92
N ASP A 323 5.70 14.57 -6.24
CA ASP A 323 4.56 13.99 -6.94
C ASP A 323 4.28 12.56 -6.49
N PHE A 324 5.32 11.72 -6.32
CA PHE A 324 5.20 10.38 -5.78
C PHE A 324 4.51 10.39 -4.41
N TYR A 325 5.04 11.19 -3.48
CA TYR A 325 4.50 11.29 -2.12
C TYR A 325 3.06 11.83 -2.12
N ASN A 326 2.79 12.89 -2.89
CA ASN A 326 1.48 13.53 -2.92
C ASN A 326 0.39 12.65 -3.53
N THR A 327 0.71 11.74 -4.42
CA THR A 327 -0.23 10.80 -5.05
C THR A 327 -0.37 9.49 -4.28
N HIS A 328 0.53 9.18 -3.34
CA HIS A 328 0.52 7.92 -2.60
C HIS A 328 -0.56 7.89 -1.52
N LYS A 329 -1.28 6.75 -1.40
CA LYS A 329 -2.37 6.60 -0.41
C LYS A 329 -1.90 6.51 1.03
N LYS A 330 -0.72 5.93 1.25
CA LYS A 330 -0.12 5.70 2.58
C LYS A 330 1.06 6.62 2.82
N LYS A 331 0.75 7.93 2.94
CA LYS A 331 1.74 8.98 3.16
C LYS A 331 2.41 8.89 4.53
N ASP A 332 1.67 8.42 5.53
CA ASP A 332 2.14 8.24 6.90
C ASP A 332 3.29 7.22 6.98
N ASP A 333 3.10 6.03 6.42
CA ASP A 333 4.11 4.96 6.43
C ASP A 333 5.38 5.39 5.66
N LEU A 334 5.21 6.06 4.51
CA LEU A 334 6.34 6.64 3.76
C LEU A 334 7.08 7.71 4.55
N ALA A 335 6.34 8.61 5.20
CA ALA A 335 6.92 9.68 6.02
C ALA A 335 7.73 9.09 7.18
N ASP A 336 7.22 8.05 7.82
CA ASP A 336 7.85 7.41 8.95
C ASP A 336 9.19 6.77 8.58
N ALA A 337 9.27 6.08 7.44
CA ALA A 337 10.52 5.53 6.94
C ALA A 337 11.57 6.61 6.59
N LEU A 338 11.15 7.70 5.91
CA LEU A 338 12.04 8.80 5.55
C LEU A 338 12.56 9.54 6.79
N LEU A 339 11.66 9.98 7.66
CA LEU A 339 12.03 10.79 8.83
C LEU A 339 12.87 10.02 9.84
N MET A 340 12.60 8.73 10.04
CA MET A 340 13.43 7.86 10.88
C MET A 340 14.85 7.79 10.35
N THR A 341 15.03 7.66 9.06
CA THR A 341 16.37 7.59 8.43
C THR A 341 17.11 8.91 8.55
N ILE A 342 16.44 10.04 8.23
CA ILE A 342 17.00 11.37 8.38
C ILE A 342 17.38 11.62 9.86
N HIS A 343 16.49 11.30 10.80
CA HIS A 343 16.73 11.48 12.23
C HIS A 343 17.98 10.73 12.69
N TYR A 344 18.13 9.47 12.27
CA TYR A 344 19.32 8.70 12.62
C TYR A 344 20.62 9.38 12.12
N ILE A 345 20.64 9.83 10.88
CA ILE A 345 21.82 10.45 10.28
C ILE A 345 22.15 11.77 10.97
N LEU A 346 21.17 12.63 11.23
CA LEU A 346 21.38 13.95 11.84
C LEU A 346 21.80 13.88 13.31
N PHE A 347 21.13 13.03 14.10
CA PHE A 347 21.24 13.13 15.57
C PHE A 347 22.02 11.98 16.24
N LYS A 348 22.15 10.84 15.60
CA LYS A 348 22.83 9.70 16.23
C LYS A 348 24.19 9.38 15.60
N LYS A 349 24.36 9.57 14.29
CA LYS A 349 25.63 9.26 13.65
C LYS A 349 26.67 10.36 13.82
N ASN A 350 26.27 11.63 13.70
CA ASN A 350 27.22 12.74 13.68
C ASN A 350 27.67 13.24 15.06
N GLY A 351 27.30 12.51 16.12
CA GLY A 351 27.76 12.87 17.48
C GLY A 351 27.27 14.23 18.00
N ASN A 352 26.45 14.94 17.25
CA ASN A 352 25.77 16.14 17.72
C ASN A 352 24.68 15.73 18.71
N ALA A 353 25.12 15.23 19.87
CA ALA A 353 24.32 15.23 21.06
C ALA A 353 24.06 16.71 21.40
N ILE A 354 23.04 17.30 20.77
CA ILE A 354 22.27 18.30 21.49
C ILE A 354 21.85 17.53 22.74
N ASN A 355 22.43 17.92 23.88
CA ASN A 355 22.16 17.34 25.18
C ASN A 355 20.66 17.11 25.32
N SER A 356 20.22 15.92 24.97
CA SER A 356 18.89 15.47 25.31
C SER A 356 19.05 14.89 26.70
N ASP A 357 18.61 15.69 27.66
CA ASP A 357 18.46 15.38 29.04
C ASP A 357 18.16 13.91 29.29
N ASN A 358 19.00 13.34 30.15
CA ASN A 358 18.74 12.15 30.95
C ASN A 358 17.80 11.11 30.35
N ASP A 359 18.38 10.15 29.62
CA ASP A 359 17.74 8.86 29.36
C ASP A 359 17.60 8.08 30.69
N ASN A 360 16.78 8.59 31.60
CA ASN A 360 16.15 7.80 32.63
C ASN A 360 14.92 7.16 31.99
N ASP A 361 15.14 6.03 31.33
CA ASP A 361 14.10 5.09 30.95
C ASP A 361 13.52 4.44 32.22
N ASN A 362 12.79 5.23 32.99
CA ASN A 362 11.77 4.69 33.90
C ASN A 362 10.55 4.35 33.06
N ASN A 363 10.30 3.05 32.97
CA ASN A 363 9.04 2.44 32.52
C ASN A 363 7.84 3.27 32.97
N SER A 364 7.34 4.14 32.13
CA SER A 364 5.95 4.53 32.15
C SER A 364 5.23 3.59 31.18
N GLU A 365 4.54 2.63 31.74
CA GLU A 365 3.48 1.89 31.06
C GLU A 365 2.44 2.93 30.60
N ASP A 366 2.67 3.52 29.43
CA ASP A 366 1.60 4.24 28.74
C ASP A 366 0.53 3.21 28.41
N ASN A 367 -0.61 3.36 29.05
CA ASN A 367 -1.84 2.68 28.72
C ASN A 367 -2.15 2.90 27.24
N ILE A 368 -1.69 1.97 26.41
CA ILE A 368 -2.05 1.88 25.01
C ILE A 368 -3.43 1.25 25.02
N GLU A 369 -4.45 2.08 24.93
CA GLU A 369 -5.77 1.64 24.51
C GLU A 369 -5.60 0.84 23.23
N SER A 370 -5.98 -0.42 23.30
CA SER A 370 -6.00 -1.34 22.17
C SER A 370 -7.12 -0.91 21.22
N ASP A 371 -6.85 0.07 20.39
CA ASP A 371 -7.70 0.34 19.24
C ASP A 371 -7.56 -0.84 18.28
N SER A 372 -8.54 -1.71 18.33
CA SER A 372 -8.81 -2.67 17.28
C SER A 372 -9.01 -1.91 15.99
N ASP A 373 -8.08 -2.05 15.04
CA ASP A 373 -8.23 -1.61 13.65
C ASP A 373 -9.38 -2.35 12.95
N ASP A 374 -10.60 -2.12 13.39
CA ASP A 374 -11.83 -2.50 12.72
C ASP A 374 -12.47 -1.24 12.15
N ASN A 375 -12.29 -1.07 10.85
CA ASN A 375 -13.08 -0.18 10.00
C ASN A 375 -13.09 1.30 10.35
N ILE A 376 -12.14 2.05 9.86
CA ILE A 376 -12.40 3.41 9.40
C ILE A 376 -11.71 3.59 8.04
N ASP A 377 -12.34 3.09 6.97
CA ASP A 377 -12.27 3.73 5.67
C ASP A 377 -13.18 4.97 5.75
N SER A 378 -12.77 5.97 6.51
CA SER A 378 -13.35 7.29 6.40
C SER A 378 -12.48 8.07 5.43
N ASP A 379 -12.98 8.20 4.21
CA ASP A 379 -12.56 9.23 3.26
C ASP A 379 -12.59 10.58 3.98
N VAL A 380 -11.44 11.02 4.45
CA VAL A 380 -11.25 12.42 4.82
C VAL A 380 -11.10 13.16 3.51
N ASN A 381 -12.23 13.62 2.97
CA ASN A 381 -12.24 14.67 1.96
C ASN A 381 -11.57 15.89 2.58
N ILE A 382 -10.36 16.17 2.16
CA ILE A 382 -9.76 17.49 2.33
C ILE A 382 -10.45 18.35 1.29
N GLU A 383 -11.43 19.11 1.70
CA GLU A 383 -11.95 20.23 0.92
C GLU A 383 -10.77 21.16 0.61
N ASN A 384 -10.46 21.28 -0.67
CA ASN A 384 -9.61 22.34 -1.19
C ASN A 384 -10.41 23.63 -1.06
N ASP A 385 -10.20 24.37 0.01
CA ASP A 385 -10.56 25.78 0.04
C ASP A 385 -9.69 26.51 -0.99
N ASN A 386 -10.27 26.71 -2.16
CA ASN A 386 -9.79 27.71 -3.11
C ASN A 386 -9.92 29.08 -2.45
N LEU A 387 -8.82 29.65 -2.06
CA LEU A 387 -8.74 31.09 -1.86
C LEU A 387 -8.54 31.73 -3.24
N GLU A 388 -9.66 32.18 -3.81
CA GLU A 388 -9.65 33.31 -4.74
C GLU A 388 -9.47 34.58 -3.89
N ASP A 389 -8.38 35.30 -4.14
CA ASP A 389 -8.24 36.72 -4.40
C ASP A 389 -6.74 37.08 -4.54
#